data_cb8608a853a8f6dac9c25393a379dc56
#
_entry.id   cb8608a853a8f6dac9c25393a379dc56
#
_cell.length_a   1.000
_cell.length_b   1.000
_cell.length_c   1.000
_cell.angle_alpha   90.00
_cell.angle_beta   90.00
_cell.angle_gamma   90.00
#
_symmetry.space_group_name_H-M   'P 1'
#
loop_
_entity.id
_entity.type
_entity.pdbx_description
1 polymer ?
#
loop_
_entity_poly.entity_id
_entity_poly.type
_entity_poly.pdbx_seq_one_letter_code
_entity_poly.pdbx_strand_id
1 'polypeptide(L)'
;MVLNALGRIFGRRASEDRNDPMAFLDEYAAVMNRHTGLKVYNGFKRGHTGLSIDAGFGSGMLLWLEDGQYCFDEEERGKVVKGGIIASASVELTQKVMVNYTVSILRHALGFEWLGLPMDAEELPDGWSLYKAAAARYERLDGPNGERLDFETSGERFCVPLAWLYDVSPSELLHAYMLPDGGPLLRRWLGRPYLR
;
A
#
# COMPACT_ATOMS: atom_id res chain seq x y z
N MET A 1 -19.87 6.22 18.59
CA MET A 1 -19.44 4.85 18.90
C MET A 1 -18.25 4.37 18.08
N VAL A 2 -18.02 4.92 16.87
CA VAL A 2 -16.90 4.60 15.96
C VAL A 2 -15.55 5.16 16.47
N LEU A 3 -15.54 6.31 17.13
CA LEU A 3 -14.30 6.92 17.70
C LEU A 3 -13.57 6.01 18.72
N ASN A 4 -14.31 5.15 19.44
CA ASN A 4 -13.68 4.24 20.41
C ASN A 4 -12.97 3.04 19.79
N ALA A 5 -13.33 2.64 18.56
CA ALA A 5 -12.67 1.53 17.89
C ALA A 5 -11.31 1.96 17.30
N LEU A 6 -11.24 3.14 16.70
CA LEU A 6 -10.00 3.67 16.12
C LEU A 6 -8.99 4.12 17.19
N GLY A 7 -9.45 4.69 18.30
CA GLY A 7 -8.59 5.00 19.44
C GLY A 7 -7.95 3.76 20.08
N ARG A 8 -8.59 2.59 19.97
CA ARG A 8 -8.00 1.31 20.38
C ARG A 8 -7.02 0.74 19.36
N ILE A 9 -7.20 1.04 18.07
CA ILE A 9 -6.34 0.56 16.99
C ILE A 9 -5.00 1.33 17.00
N PHE A 10 -5.04 2.65 17.16
CA PHE A 10 -3.83 3.49 17.07
C PHE A 10 -3.22 3.89 18.44
N GLY A 11 -3.85 3.60 19.55
CA GLY A 11 -3.42 4.01 20.90
C GLY A 11 -2.76 2.93 21.76
N ARG A 12 -2.57 1.71 21.30
CA ARG A 12 -1.87 0.65 22.06
C ARG A 12 -0.35 0.80 21.87
N ARG A 13 0.35 1.01 23.00
CA ARG A 13 1.80 0.80 23.13
C ARG A 13 2.18 -0.55 22.57
N ALA A 14 3.29 -0.58 21.82
CA ALA A 14 3.93 -1.77 21.33
C ALA A 14 3.99 -2.86 22.40
N SER A 15 3.12 -3.84 22.30
CA SER A 15 3.21 -5.12 22.99
C SER A 15 3.60 -6.14 21.95
N GLU A 16 4.59 -6.89 22.27
CA GLU A 16 5.34 -7.98 21.65
C GLU A 16 4.60 -8.98 20.74
N ASP A 17 3.56 -8.57 20.03
CA ASP A 17 2.86 -9.44 19.10
C ASP A 17 3.31 -9.11 17.66
N ARG A 18 4.26 -9.92 17.14
CA ARG A 18 4.78 -9.83 15.76
C ARG A 18 3.69 -9.94 14.69
N ASN A 19 2.45 -10.19 15.07
CA ASN A 19 1.28 -10.33 14.22
C ASN A 19 0.28 -9.17 14.32
N ASP A 20 0.62 -8.05 14.95
CA ASP A 20 -0.23 -6.87 14.92
C ASP A 20 -0.08 -6.15 13.57
N PRO A 21 -1.07 -6.22 12.67
CA PRO A 21 -0.98 -5.57 11.37
C PRO A 21 -0.83 -4.05 11.46
N MET A 22 -1.10 -3.47 12.63
CA MET A 22 -0.92 -2.04 12.86
C MET A 22 0.50 -1.68 13.30
N ALA A 23 1.28 -2.63 13.84
CA ALA A 23 2.69 -2.41 14.16
C ALA A 23 3.53 -2.04 12.92
N PHE A 24 3.15 -2.56 11.76
CA PHE A 24 3.76 -2.19 10.48
C PHE A 24 3.67 -0.69 10.16
N LEU A 25 2.58 -0.02 10.53
CA LEU A 25 2.41 1.41 10.24
C LEU A 25 3.40 2.29 10.99
N ASP A 26 3.79 1.89 12.21
CA ASP A 26 4.83 2.59 12.98
C ASP A 26 6.20 2.38 12.34
N GLU A 27 6.51 1.15 11.90
CA GLU A 27 7.73 0.84 11.17
C GLU A 27 7.81 1.64 9.86
N TYR A 28 6.74 1.63 9.07
CA TYR A 28 6.65 2.38 7.82
C TYR A 28 6.84 3.88 8.05
N ALA A 29 6.16 4.45 9.04
CA ALA A 29 6.29 5.87 9.38
C ALA A 29 7.72 6.22 9.79
N ALA A 30 8.37 5.37 10.59
CA ALA A 30 9.75 5.58 11.01
C ALA A 30 10.73 5.57 9.82
N VAL A 31 10.57 4.63 8.87
CA VAL A 31 11.40 4.54 7.66
C VAL A 31 11.18 5.77 6.78
N MET A 32 9.93 6.11 6.47
CA MET A 32 9.61 7.22 5.57
C MET A 32 10.07 8.58 6.15
N ASN A 33 9.80 8.84 7.42
CA ASN A 33 10.25 10.06 8.09
C ASN A 33 11.76 10.20 8.16
N ARG A 34 12.49 9.06 8.28
CA ARG A 34 13.96 9.06 8.38
C ARG A 34 14.62 9.35 7.03
N HIS A 35 14.09 8.81 5.94
CA HIS A 35 14.80 8.75 4.66
C HIS A 35 14.23 9.68 3.60
N THR A 36 12.99 10.16 3.75
CA THR A 36 12.33 11.02 2.77
C THR A 36 12.05 12.40 3.35
N GLY A 37 11.61 13.32 2.50
CA GLY A 37 11.10 14.62 2.95
C GLY A 37 9.62 14.60 3.36
N LEU A 38 8.98 13.44 3.33
CA LEU A 38 7.58 13.29 3.73
C LEU A 38 7.42 13.37 5.24
N LYS A 39 6.24 13.80 5.69
CA LYS A 39 5.83 13.72 7.09
C LYS A 39 4.75 12.66 7.20
N VAL A 40 5.11 11.53 7.82
CA VAL A 40 4.20 10.39 8.04
C VAL A 40 3.85 10.33 9.52
N TYR A 41 2.56 10.36 9.82
CA TYR A 41 2.06 10.37 11.20
C TYR A 41 0.67 9.80 11.31
N ASN A 42 0.36 9.22 12.46
CA ASN A 42 -1.00 8.85 12.84
C ASN A 42 -1.74 10.09 13.34
N GLY A 43 -2.97 10.29 12.88
CA GLY A 43 -3.75 11.42 13.33
C GLY A 43 -5.10 11.58 12.63
N PHE A 44 -5.75 12.68 12.98
CA PHE A 44 -7.01 13.09 12.34
C PHE A 44 -6.70 14.11 11.24
N LYS A 45 -7.09 13.76 10.02
CA LYS A 45 -6.94 14.64 8.86
C LYS A 45 -8.18 14.54 7.97
N ARG A 46 -8.73 15.66 7.59
CA ARG A 46 -9.84 15.75 6.63
C ARG A 46 -11.10 14.94 6.99
N GLY A 47 -11.41 14.79 8.28
CA GLY A 47 -12.57 14.00 8.73
C GLY A 47 -12.26 12.53 8.95
N HIS A 48 -11.06 12.07 8.64
CA HIS A 48 -10.62 10.68 8.80
C HIS A 48 -9.52 10.57 9.86
N THR A 49 -9.58 9.49 10.64
CA THR A 49 -8.48 9.09 11.54
C THR A 49 -7.73 7.95 10.87
N GLY A 50 -6.41 8.12 10.70
CA GLY A 50 -5.59 7.12 10.04
C GLY A 50 -4.14 7.56 9.91
N LEU A 51 -3.37 6.87 9.05
CA LEU A 51 -2.01 7.23 8.71
C LEU A 51 -2.03 8.28 7.62
N SER A 52 -1.50 9.46 7.91
CA SER A 52 -1.31 10.54 6.94
C SER A 52 0.12 10.57 6.43
N ILE A 53 0.28 10.70 5.13
CA ILE A 53 1.55 10.92 4.43
C ILE A 53 1.46 12.30 3.80
N ASP A 54 2.12 13.29 4.39
CA ASP A 54 2.07 14.68 3.94
C ASP A 54 3.28 14.98 3.04
N ALA A 55 2.99 15.28 1.78
CA ALA A 55 3.99 15.68 0.78
C ALA A 55 4.18 17.21 0.69
N GLY A 56 3.47 17.97 1.50
CA GLY A 56 3.46 19.45 1.47
C GLY A 56 2.51 20.02 0.43
N PHE A 57 2.34 21.34 0.48
CA PHE A 57 1.50 22.11 -0.46
C PHE A 57 0.04 21.64 -0.60
N GLY A 58 -0.50 20.97 0.42
CA GLY A 58 -1.88 20.47 0.43
C GLY A 58 -2.08 19.17 -0.35
N SER A 59 -1.01 18.50 -0.72
CA SER A 59 -1.01 17.18 -1.34
C SER A 59 -0.48 16.14 -0.37
N GLY A 60 -0.99 14.92 -0.46
CA GLY A 60 -0.56 13.82 0.39
C GLY A 60 -1.33 12.54 0.07
N MET A 61 -1.21 11.59 0.98
CA MET A 61 -1.95 10.33 0.93
C MET A 61 -2.50 10.02 2.31
N LEU A 62 -3.59 9.31 2.36
CA LEU A 62 -4.25 8.90 3.60
C LEU A 62 -4.59 7.42 3.55
N LEU A 63 -4.25 6.70 4.62
CA LEU A 63 -4.76 5.36 4.90
C LEU A 63 -5.73 5.47 6.07
N TRP A 64 -6.99 5.06 5.88
CA TRP A 64 -8.02 5.15 6.91
C TRP A 64 -8.97 3.94 6.86
N LEU A 65 -9.76 3.77 7.90
CA LEU A 65 -10.84 2.78 7.97
C LEU A 65 -12.19 3.48 7.78
N GLU A 66 -12.98 3.03 6.81
CA GLU A 66 -14.32 3.51 6.53
C GLU A 66 -15.22 2.36 6.10
N ASP A 67 -16.41 2.25 6.68
CA ASP A 67 -17.39 1.19 6.38
C ASP A 67 -16.81 -0.24 6.39
N GLY A 68 -15.85 -0.52 7.29
CA GLY A 68 -15.21 -1.82 7.43
C GLY A 68 -14.13 -2.11 6.38
N GLN A 69 -13.79 -1.15 5.54
CA GLN A 69 -12.72 -1.26 4.56
C GLN A 69 -11.54 -0.33 4.92
N TYR A 70 -10.34 -0.84 4.79
CA TYR A 70 -9.11 -0.03 4.81
C TYR A 70 -8.96 0.61 3.43
N CYS A 71 -8.93 1.93 3.42
CA CYS A 71 -8.82 2.72 2.21
C CYS A 71 -7.45 3.39 2.18
N PHE A 72 -6.80 3.41 1.01
CA PHE A 72 -5.58 4.18 0.79
C PHE A 72 -5.74 4.98 -0.51
N ASP A 73 -5.67 6.30 -0.42
CA ASP A 73 -5.88 7.19 -1.54
C ASP A 73 -5.07 8.49 -1.44
N GLU A 74 -4.96 9.16 -2.57
CA GLU A 74 -4.39 10.50 -2.63
C GLU A 74 -5.33 11.53 -2.02
N GLU A 75 -4.71 12.51 -1.36
CA GLU A 75 -5.36 13.75 -0.94
C GLU A 75 -4.87 14.88 -1.84
N GLU A 76 -5.79 15.51 -2.55
CA GLU A 76 -5.50 16.70 -3.31
C GLU A 76 -6.44 17.84 -2.87
N ARG A 77 -5.85 18.98 -2.46
CA ARG A 77 -6.57 20.20 -2.05
C ARG A 77 -7.69 19.94 -1.04
N GLY A 78 -7.46 18.98 -0.15
CA GLY A 78 -8.41 18.64 0.90
C GLY A 78 -9.53 17.69 0.49
N LYS A 79 -9.42 17.03 -0.65
CA LYS A 79 -10.36 16.01 -1.11
C LYS A 79 -9.65 14.66 -1.14
N VAL A 80 -10.30 13.66 -0.57
CA VAL A 80 -9.90 12.25 -0.65
C VAL A 80 -10.96 11.51 -1.46
N VAL A 81 -10.55 10.67 -2.39
CA VAL A 81 -11.47 9.91 -3.26
C VAL A 81 -11.38 8.43 -2.89
N LYS A 82 -12.36 7.93 -2.16
CA LYS A 82 -12.42 6.50 -1.75
C LYS A 82 -12.35 5.57 -2.96
N GLY A 83 -11.44 4.58 -2.91
CA GLY A 83 -11.29 3.57 -3.95
C GLY A 83 -10.63 4.09 -5.23
N GLY A 84 -9.96 5.23 -5.19
CA GLY A 84 -9.11 5.70 -6.28
C GLY A 84 -7.87 4.84 -6.42
N ILE A 85 -7.15 4.61 -5.33
CA ILE A 85 -6.00 3.70 -5.30
C ILE A 85 -6.47 2.31 -4.86
N ILE A 86 -6.89 2.14 -3.59
CA ILE A 86 -7.41 0.85 -3.11
C ILE A 86 -8.33 1.01 -1.89
N ALA A 87 -9.35 0.14 -1.83
CA ALA A 87 -10.13 -0.16 -0.64
C ALA A 87 -10.27 -1.68 -0.49
N SER A 88 -10.06 -2.22 0.72
CA SER A 88 -10.16 -3.65 1.00
C SER A 88 -10.50 -3.90 2.47
N ALA A 89 -11.19 -4.99 2.77
CA ALA A 89 -11.34 -5.48 4.14
C ALA A 89 -10.02 -5.98 4.75
N SER A 90 -9.02 -6.28 3.90
CA SER A 90 -7.68 -6.68 4.32
C SER A 90 -6.76 -5.46 4.49
N VAL A 91 -6.36 -5.18 5.73
CA VAL A 91 -5.36 -4.14 6.01
C VAL A 91 -4.03 -4.47 5.36
N GLU A 92 -3.65 -5.75 5.31
CA GLU A 92 -2.40 -6.19 4.70
C GLU A 92 -2.33 -5.88 3.20
N LEU A 93 -3.41 -6.13 2.45
CA LEU A 93 -3.48 -5.77 1.02
C LEU A 93 -3.31 -4.27 0.83
N THR A 94 -4.01 -3.47 1.63
CA THR A 94 -3.94 -2.01 1.56
C THR A 94 -2.54 -1.50 1.89
N GLN A 95 -1.87 -2.10 2.89
CA GLN A 95 -0.49 -1.78 3.25
C GLN A 95 0.51 -2.15 2.14
N LYS A 96 0.36 -3.29 1.48
CA LYS A 96 1.19 -3.67 0.32
C LYS A 96 1.08 -2.65 -0.81
N VAL A 97 -0.16 -2.21 -1.12
CA VAL A 97 -0.37 -1.17 -2.14
C VAL A 97 0.23 0.16 -1.70
N MET A 98 0.05 0.56 -0.45
CA MET A 98 0.64 1.79 0.10
C MET A 98 2.18 1.79 -0.04
N VAL A 99 2.84 0.68 0.32
CA VAL A 99 4.29 0.53 0.15
C VAL A 99 4.68 0.67 -1.31
N ASN A 100 4.06 -0.10 -2.21
CA ASN A 100 4.35 -0.06 -3.64
C ASN A 100 4.14 1.34 -4.25
N TYR A 101 3.10 2.03 -3.82
CA TYR A 101 2.76 3.36 -4.32
C TYR A 101 3.81 4.42 -3.93
N THR A 102 4.30 4.34 -2.70
CA THR A 102 5.23 5.35 -2.13
C THR A 102 6.70 5.02 -2.30
N VAL A 103 7.01 3.79 -2.74
CA VAL A 103 8.39 3.30 -2.81
C VAL A 103 9.30 4.10 -3.73
N SER A 104 8.78 4.69 -4.79
CA SER A 104 9.56 5.54 -5.70
C SER A 104 10.19 6.72 -4.96
N ILE A 105 9.48 7.32 -4.01
CA ILE A 105 9.96 8.43 -3.18
C ILE A 105 11.07 7.95 -2.27
N LEU A 106 10.90 6.79 -1.63
CA LEU A 106 11.90 6.20 -0.74
C LEU A 106 13.19 5.83 -1.50
N ARG A 107 13.07 5.11 -2.62
CA ARG A 107 14.23 4.68 -3.41
C ARG A 107 14.99 5.86 -4.00
N HIS A 108 14.27 6.88 -4.48
CA HIS A 108 14.90 8.11 -4.95
C HIS A 108 15.68 8.81 -3.82
N ALA A 109 15.10 8.91 -2.65
CA ALA A 109 15.77 9.53 -1.47
C ALA A 109 17.00 8.74 -1.02
N LEU A 110 17.00 7.41 -1.20
CA LEU A 110 18.15 6.54 -0.90
C LEU A 110 19.20 6.52 -2.03
N GLY A 111 18.93 7.15 -3.18
CA GLY A 111 19.82 7.11 -4.36
C GLY A 111 19.85 5.75 -5.05
N PHE A 112 18.79 4.95 -4.93
CA PHE A 112 18.70 3.61 -5.49
C PHE A 112 18.04 3.61 -6.87
N GLU A 113 18.42 2.63 -7.69
CA GLU A 113 17.80 2.39 -8.99
C GLU A 113 16.31 2.01 -8.84
N TRP A 114 15.53 2.33 -9.86
CA TRP A 114 14.11 1.98 -9.94
C TRP A 114 13.87 0.47 -9.90
N LEU A 115 12.80 0.07 -9.22
CA LEU A 115 12.27 -1.30 -9.21
C LEU A 115 10.85 -1.28 -9.79
N GLY A 116 10.70 -1.81 -11.00
CA GLY A 116 9.43 -1.83 -11.73
C GLY A 116 8.69 -3.15 -11.58
N LEU A 117 7.79 -3.27 -10.62
CA LEU A 117 6.88 -4.42 -10.56
C LEU A 117 5.98 -4.48 -11.79
N PRO A 118 5.50 -5.68 -12.18
CA PRO A 118 4.45 -5.83 -13.19
C PRO A 118 3.20 -5.03 -12.82
N MET A 119 2.59 -4.35 -13.79
CA MET A 119 1.46 -3.44 -13.55
C MET A 119 0.26 -3.69 -14.47
N ASP A 120 0.46 -4.42 -15.57
CA ASP A 120 -0.57 -4.69 -16.57
C ASP A 120 -1.14 -6.09 -16.38
N ALA A 121 -2.41 -6.32 -16.72
CA ALA A 121 -3.09 -7.60 -16.52
C ALA A 121 -2.41 -8.76 -17.29
N GLU A 122 -1.78 -8.46 -18.43
CA GLU A 122 -1.00 -9.42 -19.23
C GLU A 122 0.26 -9.91 -18.51
N GLU A 123 0.66 -9.23 -17.45
CA GLU A 123 1.85 -9.54 -16.66
C GLU A 123 1.51 -10.30 -15.36
N LEU A 124 0.28 -10.73 -15.17
CA LEU A 124 -0.08 -11.59 -14.05
C LEU A 124 0.72 -12.88 -14.02
N PRO A 125 1.05 -13.43 -12.85
CA PRO A 125 1.66 -14.76 -12.77
C PRO A 125 0.73 -15.82 -13.36
N ASP A 126 1.31 -16.92 -13.84
CA ASP A 126 0.56 -18.04 -14.41
C ASP A 126 -0.52 -18.52 -13.44
N GLY A 127 -1.73 -18.70 -13.98
CA GLY A 127 -2.89 -19.17 -13.23
C GLY A 127 -3.63 -18.09 -12.42
N TRP A 128 -3.11 -16.87 -12.35
CA TRP A 128 -3.85 -15.76 -11.75
C TRP A 128 -4.78 -15.10 -12.76
N SER A 129 -5.92 -14.62 -12.29
CA SER A 129 -6.88 -13.87 -13.08
C SER A 129 -7.38 -12.64 -12.34
N LEU A 130 -7.61 -11.56 -13.08
CA LEU A 130 -8.10 -10.28 -12.57
C LEU A 130 -9.56 -10.08 -13.00
N TYR A 131 -10.44 -9.90 -12.03
CA TYR A 131 -11.85 -9.60 -12.29
C TYR A 131 -12.09 -8.09 -12.31
N LYS A 132 -12.76 -7.65 -13.39
CA LYS A 132 -13.15 -6.26 -13.62
C LYS A 132 -14.67 -6.13 -13.55
N ALA A 133 -15.17 -5.29 -12.66
CA ALA A 133 -16.60 -4.99 -12.57
C ALA A 133 -17.09 -4.05 -13.66
N ALA A 134 -18.43 -3.91 -13.78
CA ALA A 134 -19.08 -3.14 -14.85
C ALA A 134 -18.70 -1.64 -14.89
N ALA A 135 -18.24 -1.05 -13.78
CA ALA A 135 -17.89 0.36 -13.68
C ALA A 135 -16.41 0.68 -13.99
N ALA A 136 -15.71 -0.17 -14.74
CA ALA A 136 -14.28 -0.09 -15.02
C ALA A 136 -13.39 -0.15 -13.76
N ARG A 137 -13.91 -0.71 -12.65
CA ARG A 137 -13.17 -0.97 -11.43
C ARG A 137 -12.73 -2.42 -11.36
N TYR A 138 -11.61 -2.66 -10.72
CA TYR A 138 -11.10 -4.00 -10.45
C TYR A 138 -11.45 -4.37 -9.02
N GLU A 139 -11.98 -5.59 -8.82
CA GLU A 139 -12.58 -5.98 -7.55
C GLU A 139 -11.95 -7.24 -6.95
N ARG A 140 -11.24 -8.04 -7.76
CA ARG A 140 -10.75 -9.32 -7.29
C ARG A 140 -9.61 -9.86 -8.13
N LEU A 141 -8.68 -10.52 -7.44
CA LEU A 141 -7.71 -11.45 -8.01
C LEU A 141 -8.02 -12.86 -7.51
N ASP A 142 -8.08 -13.82 -8.41
CA ASP A 142 -8.19 -15.24 -8.12
C ASP A 142 -6.90 -15.95 -8.54
N GLY A 143 -6.31 -16.73 -7.63
CA GLY A 143 -5.08 -17.48 -7.85
C GLY A 143 -5.33 -18.95 -8.18
N PRO A 144 -4.28 -19.67 -8.65
CA PRO A 144 -4.39 -21.04 -9.19
C PRO A 144 -4.76 -22.10 -8.16
N ASN A 145 -4.52 -21.86 -6.87
CA ASN A 145 -4.80 -22.83 -5.80
C ASN A 145 -6.02 -22.43 -4.96
N GLY A 146 -6.86 -21.55 -5.48
CA GLY A 146 -8.04 -21.05 -4.79
C GLY A 146 -7.78 -19.82 -3.91
N GLU A 147 -6.63 -19.18 -4.07
CA GLU A 147 -6.36 -17.89 -3.46
C GLU A 147 -7.36 -16.86 -3.98
N ARG A 148 -7.80 -15.97 -3.09
CA ARG A 148 -8.72 -14.91 -3.44
C ARG A 148 -8.37 -13.64 -2.69
N LEU A 149 -8.20 -12.55 -3.43
CA LEU A 149 -7.97 -11.21 -2.91
C LEU A 149 -9.11 -10.31 -3.34
N ASP A 150 -9.93 -9.86 -2.38
CA ASP A 150 -11.04 -8.94 -2.64
C ASP A 150 -10.62 -7.50 -2.30
N PHE A 151 -10.89 -6.57 -3.22
CA PHE A 151 -10.57 -5.15 -3.11
C PHE A 151 -11.44 -4.33 -4.06
N GLU A 152 -11.31 -3.01 -3.99
CA GLU A 152 -11.83 -2.06 -4.97
C GLU A 152 -10.70 -1.12 -5.38
N THR A 153 -10.41 -1.02 -6.68
CA THR A 153 -9.38 -0.12 -7.23
C THR A 153 -9.73 0.38 -8.63
N SER A 154 -9.22 1.56 -8.98
CA SER A 154 -9.45 2.15 -10.31
C SER A 154 -8.42 1.71 -11.37
N GLY A 155 -7.35 1.00 -11.00
CA GLY A 155 -6.27 0.69 -11.94
C GLY A 155 -5.55 -0.63 -11.69
N GLU A 156 -5.22 -1.33 -12.77
CA GLU A 156 -4.46 -2.58 -12.76
C GLU A 156 -3.13 -2.44 -12.02
N ARG A 157 -2.44 -1.32 -12.22
CA ARG A 157 -1.16 -1.00 -11.59
C ARG A 157 -1.15 -1.09 -10.06
N PHE A 158 -2.31 -1.03 -9.43
CA PHE A 158 -2.44 -1.14 -7.98
C PHE A 158 -2.69 -2.57 -7.50
N CYS A 159 -3.31 -3.40 -8.34
CA CYS A 159 -3.69 -4.76 -7.95
C CYS A 159 -2.83 -5.86 -8.58
N VAL A 160 -2.34 -5.71 -9.81
CA VAL A 160 -1.47 -6.73 -10.44
C VAL A 160 -0.25 -7.08 -9.61
N PRO A 161 0.47 -6.11 -8.99
CA PRO A 161 1.59 -6.43 -8.09
C PRO A 161 1.20 -7.33 -6.92
N LEU A 162 -0.06 -7.32 -6.46
CA LEU A 162 -0.50 -8.12 -5.32
C LEU A 162 -0.43 -9.63 -5.60
N ALA A 163 -0.65 -10.05 -6.85
CA ALA A 163 -0.52 -11.45 -7.24
C ALA A 163 0.95 -11.93 -7.13
N TRP A 164 1.91 -11.07 -7.50
CA TRP A 164 3.35 -11.36 -7.39
C TRP A 164 3.87 -11.31 -5.95
N LEU A 165 3.16 -10.63 -5.07
CA LEU A 165 3.52 -10.37 -3.67
C LEU A 165 2.55 -11.08 -2.70
N TYR A 166 1.82 -12.08 -3.18
CA TYR A 166 0.78 -12.74 -2.38
C TYR A 166 1.32 -13.21 -1.03
N ASP A 167 2.41 -13.96 -1.03
CA ASP A 167 3.03 -14.56 0.16
C ASP A 167 4.02 -13.63 0.90
N VAL A 168 4.10 -12.36 0.50
CA VAL A 168 5.05 -11.38 1.05
C VAL A 168 4.33 -10.48 2.04
N SER A 169 4.81 -10.35 3.26
CA SER A 169 4.27 -9.39 4.22
C SER A 169 4.63 -7.94 3.85
N PRO A 170 3.86 -6.93 4.30
CA PRO A 170 4.18 -5.52 4.08
C PRO A 170 5.56 -5.11 4.61
N SER A 171 6.00 -5.68 5.74
CA SER A 171 7.32 -5.41 6.34
C SER A 171 8.45 -5.99 5.49
N GLU A 172 8.34 -7.26 5.04
CA GLU A 172 9.31 -7.86 4.13
C GLU A 172 9.43 -7.06 2.83
N LEU A 173 8.29 -6.61 2.30
CA LEU A 173 8.26 -5.78 1.09
C LEU A 173 8.99 -4.45 1.31
N LEU A 174 8.69 -3.74 2.41
CA LEU A 174 9.36 -2.49 2.76
C LEU A 174 10.88 -2.68 2.91
N HIS A 175 11.30 -3.73 3.62
CA HIS A 175 12.71 -4.06 3.79
C HIS A 175 13.41 -4.38 2.46
N ALA A 176 12.75 -5.14 1.57
CA ALA A 176 13.30 -5.42 0.24
C ALA A 176 13.52 -4.13 -0.57
N TYR A 177 12.60 -3.19 -0.50
CA TYR A 177 12.76 -1.90 -1.15
C TYR A 177 13.87 -1.02 -0.57
N MET A 178 14.26 -1.23 0.68
CA MET A 178 15.39 -0.54 1.32
C MET A 178 16.75 -1.13 0.93
N LEU A 179 16.80 -2.23 0.19
CA LEU A 179 18.03 -2.80 -0.34
C LEU A 179 18.33 -2.20 -1.74
N PRO A 180 19.59 -1.84 -2.05
CA PRO A 180 19.94 -1.22 -3.34
C PRO A 180 19.46 -2.03 -4.55
N ASP A 181 19.58 -3.36 -4.49
CA ASP A 181 19.20 -4.28 -5.55
C ASP A 181 17.82 -4.95 -5.34
N GLY A 182 17.05 -4.52 -4.32
CA GLY A 182 15.77 -5.12 -3.97
C GLY A 182 15.85 -6.49 -3.29
N GLY A 183 17.08 -6.94 -2.97
CA GLY A 183 17.32 -8.24 -2.35
C GLY A 183 16.80 -9.43 -3.18
N PRO A 184 16.67 -10.61 -2.57
CA PRO A 184 16.21 -11.80 -3.29
C PRO A 184 14.76 -11.66 -3.78
N LEU A 185 13.96 -10.85 -3.10
CA LEU A 185 12.53 -10.70 -3.39
C LEU A 185 12.29 -9.90 -4.67
N LEU A 186 12.98 -8.76 -4.86
CA LEU A 186 12.64 -7.79 -5.89
C LEU A 186 13.72 -7.63 -6.98
N ARG A 187 14.89 -8.24 -6.82
CA ARG A 187 16.05 -8.08 -7.73
C ARG A 187 15.71 -8.29 -9.20
N ARG A 188 14.83 -9.24 -9.52
CA ARG A 188 14.42 -9.55 -10.90
C ARG A 188 13.74 -8.38 -11.63
N TRP A 189 13.28 -7.38 -10.89
CA TRP A 189 12.61 -6.20 -11.44
C TRP A 189 13.47 -4.92 -11.37
N LEU A 190 14.75 -5.05 -10.96
CA LEU A 190 15.68 -3.93 -10.91
C LEU A 190 15.96 -3.41 -12.34
N GLY A 191 15.89 -2.09 -12.51
CA GLY A 191 16.15 -1.44 -13.81
C GLY A 191 15.13 -1.75 -14.89
N ARG A 192 14.03 -2.44 -14.56
CA ARG A 192 12.96 -2.69 -15.51
C ARG A 192 12.35 -1.35 -15.94
N PRO A 193 12.23 -1.09 -17.27
CA PRO A 193 11.67 0.16 -17.73
C PRO A 193 10.22 0.31 -17.26
N TYR A 194 9.85 1.53 -16.91
CA TYR A 194 8.46 1.90 -16.68
C TYR A 194 7.72 1.79 -18.01
N LEU A 195 6.99 0.71 -18.22
CA LEU A 195 6.13 0.57 -19.39
C LEU A 195 4.99 1.57 -19.21
N ARG A 196 4.86 2.49 -20.16
CA ARG A 196 3.82 3.52 -20.20
C ARG A 196 2.58 2.99 -20.84
#